data_9646e56d387369c640ab773bfab1a616
#
_entry.id   9646e56d387369c640ab773bfab1a616
#
_cell.length_a   1.000
_cell.length_b   1.000
_cell.length_c   1.000
_cell.angle_alpha   90.00
_cell.angle_beta   90.00
_cell.angle_gamma   90.00
#
_symmetry.space_group_name_H-M   'P 1'
#
loop_
_entity.id
_entity.type
_entity.pdbx_description
1 polymer ?
#
loop_
_entity_poly.entity_id
_entity_poly.type
_entity_poly.pdbx_seq_one_letter_code
_entity_poly.pdbx_strand_id
1 'polypeptide(L)'
;MLFIIASLLALLCIIWLVVRGFANAFRFFADWLSDGEKLEDKESGVTAPATATTATTTATTPATATATTPATAANPTAKNRVVAIFSYPEKIHSTKAKRESYLDAMHMGWYQVVILFVAGSMAGLLLEEIWMLITAGLTESRVGLVWGPFSPLYGAGAVLLTLISYQLRRRHAPNVVVFCISAVVGGLLEEITGWGMLTFFHMQSWTYAFLPDHITEFVAWRFLFFWGLLGLMWCRFVMPRALYHIGEPTSKRQAIFITLISLYLVADIGMTVACFMRATARDVGIPPQNTFEQWVDMHYSNEFISARFQNLSTGVEKAK
;
A
#
# COMPACT_ATOMS: atom_id res chain seq x y z
N MET A 1 3.92 24.10 29.67
CA MET A 1 4.80 23.02 29.23
C MET A 1 4.22 21.64 29.53
N LEU A 2 3.90 21.34 30.81
CA LEU A 2 3.32 20.00 31.18
C LEU A 2 2.01 19.68 30.44
N PHE A 3 1.12 20.65 30.28
CA PHE A 3 -0.15 20.50 29.55
C PHE A 3 0.06 20.18 28.04
N ILE A 4 1.03 20.80 27.38
CA ILE A 4 1.35 20.56 25.98
C ILE A 4 1.92 19.13 25.79
N ILE A 5 2.79 18.71 26.72
CA ILE A 5 3.35 17.34 26.70
C ILE A 5 2.26 16.31 26.91
N ALA A 6 1.36 16.55 27.88
CA ALA A 6 0.22 15.65 28.15
C ALA A 6 -0.74 15.57 26.96
N SER A 7 -1.03 16.68 26.28
CA SER A 7 -1.87 16.73 25.09
C SER A 7 -1.25 15.98 23.91
N LEU A 8 0.08 16.13 23.71
CA LEU A 8 0.82 15.39 22.69
C LEU A 8 0.82 13.88 22.95
N LEU A 9 1.04 13.48 24.21
CA LEU A 9 1.00 12.07 24.59
C LEU A 9 -0.39 11.48 24.41
N ALA A 10 -1.44 12.22 24.81
CA ALA A 10 -2.83 11.81 24.60
C ALA A 10 -3.16 11.65 23.10
N LEU A 11 -2.72 12.59 22.26
CA LEU A 11 -2.89 12.51 20.82
C LEU A 11 -2.19 11.29 20.22
N LEU A 12 -0.93 11.05 20.59
CA LEU A 12 -0.18 9.87 20.17
C LEU A 12 -0.85 8.56 20.62
N CYS A 13 -1.40 8.53 21.84
CA CYS A 13 -2.14 7.39 22.35
C CYS A 13 -3.43 7.15 21.54
N ILE A 14 -4.19 8.20 21.23
CA ILE A 14 -5.39 8.12 20.39
C ILE A 14 -5.04 7.61 19.00
N ILE A 15 -4.03 8.17 18.35
CA ILE A 15 -3.55 7.74 17.03
C ILE A 15 -3.16 6.25 17.09
N TRP A 16 -2.41 5.84 18.11
CA TRP A 16 -2.01 4.45 18.28
C TRP A 16 -3.21 3.52 18.47
N LEU A 17 -4.21 3.91 19.27
CA LEU A 17 -5.44 3.12 19.50
C LEU A 17 -6.27 3.00 18.21
N VAL A 18 -6.40 4.08 17.45
CA VAL A 18 -7.12 4.09 16.16
C VAL A 18 -6.42 3.17 15.14
N VAL A 19 -5.09 3.32 14.98
CA VAL A 19 -4.29 2.49 14.09
C VAL A 19 -4.36 1.01 14.50
N ARG A 20 -4.29 0.72 15.79
CA ARG A 20 -4.39 -0.65 16.33
C ARG A 20 -5.79 -1.24 16.13
N GLY A 21 -6.84 -0.44 16.38
CA GLY A 21 -8.24 -0.84 16.13
C GLY A 21 -8.48 -1.17 14.66
N PHE A 22 -8.01 -0.30 13.78
CA PHE A 22 -8.09 -0.49 12.32
C PHE A 22 -7.32 -1.75 11.87
N ALA A 23 -6.09 -1.93 12.37
CA ALA A 23 -5.29 -3.12 12.07
C ALA A 23 -5.92 -4.43 12.58
N ASN A 24 -6.64 -4.40 13.70
CA ASN A 24 -7.37 -5.56 14.22
C ASN A 24 -8.62 -5.87 13.40
N ALA A 25 -9.40 -4.84 13.04
CA ALA A 25 -10.56 -4.97 12.16
C ALA A 25 -10.16 -5.51 10.78
N PHE A 26 -9.06 -4.98 10.24
CA PHE A 26 -8.51 -5.44 8.96
C PHE A 26 -8.05 -6.90 9.02
N ARG A 27 -7.39 -7.32 10.11
CA ARG A 27 -7.01 -8.73 10.31
C ARG A 27 -8.22 -9.64 10.37
N PHE A 28 -9.22 -9.31 11.19
CA PHE A 28 -10.46 -10.07 11.28
C PHE A 28 -11.13 -10.23 9.91
N PHE A 29 -11.19 -9.15 9.14
CA PHE A 29 -11.77 -9.16 7.80
C PHE A 29 -10.92 -9.98 6.81
N ALA A 30 -9.60 -9.88 6.88
CA ALA A 30 -8.68 -10.67 6.06
C ALA A 30 -8.79 -12.16 6.37
N ASP A 31 -8.87 -12.53 7.65
CA ASP A 31 -9.08 -13.92 8.09
C ASP A 31 -10.43 -14.44 7.57
N TRP A 32 -11.51 -13.66 7.73
CA TRP A 32 -12.83 -14.02 7.20
C TRP A 32 -12.82 -14.21 5.67
N LEU A 33 -12.11 -13.37 4.93
CA LEU A 33 -11.94 -13.53 3.48
C LEU A 33 -11.16 -14.80 3.13
N SER A 34 -10.14 -15.13 3.90
CA SER A 34 -9.29 -16.31 3.65
C SER A 34 -9.99 -17.64 3.99
N ASP A 35 -10.97 -17.64 4.90
CA ASP A 35 -11.75 -18.80 5.30
C ASP A 35 -12.86 -19.22 4.30
N GLY A 36 -12.94 -18.50 3.15
CA GLY A 36 -13.87 -18.82 2.09
C GLY A 36 -13.53 -20.13 1.36
N GLU A 37 -14.41 -20.51 0.41
CA GLU A 37 -14.18 -21.65 -0.47
C GLU A 37 -12.84 -21.47 -1.22
N LYS A 38 -11.96 -22.47 -1.12
CA LYS A 38 -10.62 -22.41 -1.69
C LYS A 38 -10.67 -22.41 -3.21
N LEU A 39 -9.72 -21.71 -3.82
CA LEU A 39 -9.48 -21.81 -5.26
C LEU A 39 -8.84 -23.17 -5.53
N GLU A 40 -9.35 -23.89 -6.54
CA GLU A 40 -8.70 -25.11 -7.00
C GLU A 40 -7.38 -24.74 -7.67
N ASP A 41 -6.30 -25.44 -7.25
CA ASP A 41 -5.00 -25.32 -7.92
C ASP A 41 -5.14 -25.87 -9.33
N LYS A 42 -5.21 -25.00 -10.32
CA LYS A 42 -5.26 -25.38 -11.75
C LYS A 42 -3.96 -26.04 -12.25
N GLU A 43 -2.94 -26.21 -11.42
CA GLU A 43 -1.65 -26.76 -11.80
C GLU A 43 -1.27 -28.10 -11.16
N SER A 44 -2.13 -28.77 -10.44
CA SER A 44 -1.81 -30.15 -10.02
C SER A 44 -2.25 -31.23 -11.04
N GLY A 45 -1.86 -31.01 -12.29
CA GLY A 45 -1.85 -32.04 -13.32
C GLY A 45 -0.70 -33.07 -13.20
N VAL A 46 -0.03 -33.10 -12.05
CA VAL A 46 0.94 -34.15 -11.73
C VAL A 46 0.25 -35.17 -10.84
N THR A 47 -0.25 -36.22 -11.47
CA THR A 47 -0.69 -37.43 -10.85
C THR A 47 0.35 -37.96 -9.87
N ALA A 48 0.07 -37.84 -8.57
CA ALA A 48 0.84 -38.55 -7.57
C ALA A 48 0.65 -40.07 -7.78
N PRO A 49 1.70 -40.89 -7.81
CA PRO A 49 1.56 -42.31 -7.92
C PRO A 49 0.86 -42.85 -6.67
N ALA A 50 -0.21 -43.60 -6.90
CA ALA A 50 -0.99 -44.31 -5.89
C ALA A 50 -0.04 -45.17 -5.03
N THR A 51 0.14 -44.82 -3.76
CA THR A 51 0.84 -45.67 -2.80
C THR A 51 -0.08 -46.78 -2.40
N ALA A 52 0.25 -47.97 -2.88
CA ALA A 52 -0.45 -49.22 -2.59
C ALA A 52 -0.44 -49.50 -1.07
N THR A 53 -1.62 -49.73 -0.56
CA THR A 53 -1.87 -50.33 0.76
C THR A 53 -1.30 -51.76 0.74
N THR A 54 -0.36 -52.06 1.64
CA THR A 54 -0.06 -53.45 1.96
C THR A 54 -0.07 -53.64 3.46
N ALA A 55 -0.88 -54.59 3.84
CA ALA A 55 -1.21 -55.00 5.18
C ALA A 55 -0.06 -55.72 5.92
N THR A 56 -0.06 -55.53 7.21
CA THR A 56 0.16 -56.47 8.31
C THR A 56 1.14 -57.65 8.11
N THR A 57 2.16 -57.73 8.96
CA THR A 57 2.44 -58.96 9.71
C THR A 57 3.28 -58.69 10.97
N THR A 58 2.83 -59.26 12.05
CA THR A 58 3.33 -59.48 13.39
C THR A 58 4.75 -60.10 13.44
N ALA A 59 5.56 -59.75 14.40
CA ALA A 59 6.09 -60.63 15.46
C ALA A 59 7.34 -60.10 16.21
N THR A 60 7.20 -60.10 17.51
CA THR A 60 8.11 -60.64 18.55
C THR A 60 9.34 -59.86 19.01
N THR A 61 9.26 -59.41 20.29
CA THR A 61 10.25 -59.01 21.30
C THR A 61 11.34 -60.12 21.51
N PRO A 62 12.48 -59.92 22.23
CA PRO A 62 12.63 -59.11 23.45
C PRO A 62 14.00 -58.43 23.72
N ALA A 63 13.90 -57.46 24.67
CA ALA A 63 14.83 -57.17 25.76
C ALA A 63 16.34 -56.88 25.53
N THR A 64 16.79 -55.70 25.98
CA THR A 64 17.74 -55.64 27.11
C THR A 64 17.72 -54.20 27.68
N ALA A 65 17.42 -54.10 28.94
CA ALA A 65 17.46 -52.91 29.76
C ALA A 65 18.92 -52.53 30.08
N THR A 66 19.27 -51.25 29.94
CA THR A 66 20.39 -50.70 30.74
C THR A 66 19.97 -49.36 31.30
N ALA A 67 19.78 -49.33 32.58
CA ALA A 67 19.50 -48.16 33.38
C ALA A 67 20.70 -47.22 33.40
N THR A 68 20.50 -45.95 33.10
CA THR A 68 21.46 -44.90 33.41
C THR A 68 20.73 -43.78 34.15
N THR A 69 21.25 -43.47 35.31
CA THR A 69 20.88 -42.54 36.38
C THR A 69 20.54 -41.12 35.89
N PRO A 70 19.57 -40.42 36.53
CA PRO A 70 19.24 -39.05 36.15
C PRO A 70 20.34 -38.09 36.58
N ALA A 71 20.93 -37.39 35.63
CA ALA A 71 21.84 -36.30 35.92
C ALA A 71 21.04 -35.05 36.39
N THR A 72 21.44 -34.57 37.52
CA THR A 72 21.02 -33.36 38.26
C THR A 72 20.96 -32.16 37.31
N ALA A 73 19.81 -31.48 37.28
CA ALA A 73 19.62 -30.22 36.56
C ALA A 73 20.53 -29.14 37.14
N ALA A 74 21.61 -28.81 36.45
CA ALA A 74 22.45 -27.67 36.78
C ALA A 74 21.72 -26.38 36.40
N ASN A 75 21.54 -25.53 37.39
CA ASN A 75 20.98 -24.19 37.29
C ASN A 75 21.84 -23.34 36.31
N PRO A 76 21.30 -22.74 35.27
CA PRO A 76 22.11 -21.97 34.33
C PRO A 76 22.63 -20.71 35.00
N THR A 77 23.92 -20.62 35.16
CA THR A 77 24.66 -19.48 35.67
C THR A 77 24.38 -18.23 34.83
N ALA A 78 24.43 -17.05 35.45
CA ALA A 78 24.16 -15.73 34.87
C ALA A 78 24.90 -15.48 33.53
N LYS A 79 26.03 -16.16 33.31
CA LYS A 79 26.82 -16.13 32.07
C LYS A 79 26.06 -16.70 30.87
N ASN A 80 25.19 -17.70 31.08
CA ASN A 80 24.38 -18.29 30.00
C ASN A 80 23.14 -17.43 29.67
N ARG A 81 22.67 -16.57 30.59
CA ARG A 81 21.59 -15.61 30.30
C ARG A 81 22.05 -14.46 29.39
N VAL A 82 23.30 -14.01 29.54
CA VAL A 82 23.86 -12.94 28.67
C VAL A 82 24.08 -13.45 27.26
N VAL A 83 24.49 -14.70 27.09
CA VAL A 83 24.64 -15.33 25.76
C VAL A 83 23.29 -15.54 25.09
N ALA A 84 22.23 -15.86 25.82
CA ALA A 84 20.86 -15.99 25.27
C ALA A 84 20.24 -14.66 24.80
N ILE A 85 20.69 -13.53 25.35
CA ILE A 85 20.25 -12.20 24.91
C ILE A 85 20.89 -11.83 23.55
N PHE A 86 22.06 -12.35 23.23
CA PHE A 86 22.76 -12.15 21.97
C PHE A 86 22.50 -13.24 20.92
N SER A 87 21.72 -14.29 21.24
CA SER A 87 21.32 -15.36 20.30
C SER A 87 20.12 -14.99 19.42
N TYR A 88 19.96 -13.72 19.08
CA TYR A 88 18.85 -13.18 18.31
C TYR A 88 18.91 -13.35 16.78
N PRO A 89 19.97 -13.91 16.15
CA PRO A 89 20.06 -13.94 14.70
C PRO A 89 19.24 -15.01 13.99
N GLU A 90 19.08 -16.21 14.57
CA GLU A 90 18.60 -17.39 13.81
C GLU A 90 17.11 -17.30 13.42
N LYS A 91 16.24 -16.80 14.31
CA LYS A 91 14.80 -16.65 14.02
C LYS A 91 14.51 -15.52 13.03
N ILE A 92 15.32 -14.46 13.06
CA ILE A 92 15.21 -13.32 12.12
C ILE A 92 15.73 -13.75 10.75
N HIS A 93 16.82 -14.49 10.67
CA HIS A 93 17.38 -15.01 9.43
C HIS A 93 16.44 -16.02 8.78
N SER A 94 15.84 -16.94 9.55
CA SER A 94 14.88 -17.92 9.02
C SER A 94 13.62 -17.24 8.45
N THR A 95 13.11 -16.21 9.11
CA THR A 95 11.94 -15.44 8.63
C THR A 95 12.29 -14.62 7.39
N LYS A 96 13.48 -14.04 7.33
CA LYS A 96 13.98 -13.33 6.15
C LYS A 96 14.14 -14.29 4.98
N ALA A 97 14.81 -15.43 5.17
CA ALA A 97 15.03 -16.43 4.13
C ALA A 97 13.70 -16.98 3.58
N LYS A 98 12.71 -17.28 4.44
CA LYS A 98 11.36 -17.70 4.02
C LYS A 98 10.66 -16.65 3.17
N ARG A 99 10.74 -15.38 3.56
CA ARG A 99 10.17 -14.28 2.79
C ARG A 99 10.87 -14.10 1.44
N GLU A 100 12.19 -14.21 1.42
CA GLU A 100 12.99 -14.12 0.18
C GLU A 100 12.59 -15.24 -0.79
N SER A 101 12.57 -16.51 -0.35
CA SER A 101 12.16 -17.64 -1.19
C SER A 101 10.71 -17.54 -1.67
N TYR A 102 9.80 -17.05 -0.84
CA TYR A 102 8.43 -16.80 -1.23
C TYR A 102 8.32 -15.75 -2.35
N LEU A 103 9.04 -14.62 -2.21
CA LEU A 103 9.02 -13.55 -3.21
C LEU A 103 9.66 -13.96 -4.54
N ASP A 104 10.63 -14.88 -4.52
CA ASP A 104 11.27 -15.40 -5.73
C ASP A 104 10.32 -16.34 -6.50
N ALA A 105 9.45 -17.07 -5.79
CA ALA A 105 8.44 -17.96 -6.37
C ALA A 105 7.13 -17.26 -6.77
N MET A 106 6.78 -16.15 -6.10
CA MET A 106 5.51 -15.45 -6.28
C MET A 106 5.41 -14.77 -7.65
N HIS A 107 4.20 -14.73 -8.21
CA HIS A 107 3.87 -13.93 -9.38
C HIS A 107 2.99 -12.75 -8.98
N MET A 108 3.43 -11.54 -9.35
CA MET A 108 2.61 -10.35 -9.14
C MET A 108 1.43 -10.32 -10.11
N GLY A 109 0.23 -10.34 -9.56
CA GLY A 109 -1.01 -10.30 -10.32
C GLY A 109 -1.91 -9.12 -9.95
N TRP A 110 -3.11 -9.12 -10.52
CA TRP A 110 -4.13 -8.10 -10.29
C TRP A 110 -4.50 -7.96 -8.80
N TYR A 111 -4.53 -9.09 -8.07
CA TYR A 111 -4.84 -9.12 -6.64
C TYR A 111 -3.94 -8.20 -5.84
N GLN A 112 -2.62 -8.32 -6.00
CA GLN A 112 -1.63 -7.49 -5.30
C GLN A 112 -1.69 -6.03 -5.74
N VAL A 113 -1.88 -5.78 -7.04
CA VAL A 113 -1.97 -4.42 -7.60
C VAL A 113 -3.13 -3.65 -6.97
N VAL A 114 -4.32 -4.24 -6.90
CA VAL A 114 -5.50 -3.56 -6.33
C VAL A 114 -5.33 -3.29 -4.84
N ILE A 115 -4.84 -4.26 -4.06
CA ILE A 115 -4.60 -4.05 -2.62
C ILE A 115 -3.54 -2.96 -2.39
N LEU A 116 -2.45 -2.97 -3.16
CA LEU A 116 -1.40 -1.96 -3.07
C LEU A 116 -1.92 -0.58 -3.46
N PHE A 117 -2.77 -0.49 -4.49
CA PHE A 117 -3.39 0.77 -4.88
C PHE A 117 -4.28 1.32 -3.77
N VAL A 118 -5.18 0.51 -3.22
CA VAL A 118 -6.07 0.92 -2.13
C VAL A 118 -5.27 1.32 -0.89
N ALA A 119 -4.37 0.46 -0.44
CA ALA A 119 -3.55 0.71 0.74
C ALA A 119 -2.65 1.94 0.56
N GLY A 120 -2.01 2.08 -0.61
CA GLY A 120 -1.18 3.23 -0.96
C GLY A 120 -1.97 4.53 -1.05
N SER A 121 -3.16 4.50 -1.66
CA SER A 121 -4.06 5.66 -1.76
C SER A 121 -4.48 6.18 -0.39
N MET A 122 -4.86 5.31 0.52
CA MET A 122 -5.29 5.69 1.87
C MET A 122 -4.11 6.10 2.75
N ALA A 123 -3.02 5.32 2.73
CA ALA A 123 -1.84 5.60 3.55
C ALA A 123 -1.13 6.89 3.11
N GLY A 124 -1.00 7.11 1.80
CA GLY A 124 -0.39 8.32 1.26
C GLY A 124 -1.21 9.56 1.57
N LEU A 125 -2.53 9.49 1.39
CA LEU A 125 -3.45 10.56 1.79
C LEU A 125 -3.30 10.92 3.27
N LEU A 126 -3.35 9.93 4.15
CA LEU A 126 -3.21 10.14 5.59
C LEU A 126 -1.86 10.78 5.95
N LEU A 127 -0.78 10.31 5.32
CA LEU A 127 0.57 10.88 5.54
C LEU A 127 0.65 12.33 5.06
N GLU A 128 0.03 12.67 3.95
CA GLU A 128 -0.02 14.03 3.43
C GLU A 128 -0.84 14.95 4.35
N GLU A 129 -2.01 14.54 4.80
CA GLU A 129 -2.84 15.31 5.72
C GLU A 129 -2.12 15.56 7.06
N ILE A 130 -1.45 14.54 7.62
CA ILE A 130 -0.60 14.68 8.83
C ILE A 130 0.57 15.63 8.55
N TRP A 131 1.23 15.50 7.40
CA TRP A 131 2.34 16.36 7.03
C TRP A 131 1.91 17.83 6.94
N MET A 132 0.80 18.11 6.26
CA MET A 132 0.26 19.46 6.12
C MET A 132 -0.20 20.06 7.44
N LEU A 133 -0.79 19.24 8.31
CA LEU A 133 -1.16 19.67 9.66
C LEU A 133 0.08 20.07 10.48
N ILE A 134 1.17 19.30 10.42
CA ILE A 134 2.39 19.58 11.21
C ILE A 134 3.17 20.74 10.64
N THR A 135 3.31 20.86 9.31
CA THR A 135 4.19 21.82 8.67
C THR A 135 3.53 23.15 8.37
N ALA A 136 2.25 23.14 8.03
CA ALA A 136 1.51 24.34 7.62
C ALA A 136 0.29 24.66 8.52
N GLY A 137 -0.06 23.78 9.48
CA GLY A 137 -1.25 23.94 10.31
C GLY A 137 -2.56 23.77 9.51
N LEU A 138 -2.51 23.21 8.30
CA LEU A 138 -3.67 23.04 7.42
C LEU A 138 -4.39 21.72 7.71
N THR A 139 -5.70 21.80 7.74
CA THR A 139 -6.62 20.64 7.92
C THR A 139 -7.49 20.39 6.68
N GLU A 140 -7.01 20.82 5.52
CA GLU A 140 -7.71 20.69 4.25
C GLU A 140 -7.79 19.23 3.81
N SER A 141 -8.96 18.83 3.28
CA SER A 141 -9.12 17.52 2.66
C SER A 141 -8.32 17.44 1.35
N ARG A 142 -7.50 16.40 1.24
CA ARG A 142 -6.62 16.15 0.08
C ARG A 142 -7.00 14.89 -0.68
N VAL A 143 -8.26 14.49 -0.56
CA VAL A 143 -8.79 13.36 -1.32
C VAL A 143 -8.73 13.62 -2.83
N GLY A 144 -8.47 12.57 -3.60
CA GLY A 144 -8.39 12.64 -5.06
C GLY A 144 -9.58 12.00 -5.78
N LEU A 145 -10.53 11.37 -5.06
CA LEU A 145 -11.73 10.77 -5.63
C LEU A 145 -13.01 11.29 -4.95
N VAL A 146 -14.10 11.27 -5.70
CA VAL A 146 -15.43 11.75 -5.23
C VAL A 146 -15.92 10.89 -4.06
N TRP A 147 -15.72 9.58 -4.14
CA TRP A 147 -16.14 8.66 -3.09
C TRP A 147 -14.94 8.09 -2.34
N GLY A 148 -15.04 7.97 -1.04
CA GLY A 148 -14.02 7.36 -0.20
C GLY A 148 -12.76 8.20 0.02
N PRO A 149 -11.87 7.75 0.90
CA PRO A 149 -10.65 8.43 1.28
C PRO A 149 -9.47 7.97 0.41
N PHE A 150 -9.53 8.21 -0.89
CA PHE A 150 -8.50 7.75 -1.83
C PHE A 150 -7.78 8.92 -2.50
N SER A 151 -6.47 8.78 -2.66
CA SER A 151 -5.65 9.61 -3.54
C SER A 151 -5.02 8.73 -4.62
N PRO A 152 -5.50 8.82 -5.89
CA PRO A 152 -4.98 8.00 -6.99
C PRO A 152 -3.48 8.17 -7.22
N LEU A 153 -2.92 9.35 -6.98
CA LEU A 153 -1.50 9.63 -7.12
C LEU A 153 -0.66 8.71 -6.21
N TYR A 154 -1.03 8.64 -4.92
CA TYR A 154 -0.31 7.77 -3.96
C TYR A 154 -0.57 6.29 -4.21
N GLY A 155 -1.78 5.94 -4.65
CA GLY A 155 -2.10 4.57 -5.05
C GLY A 155 -1.26 4.11 -6.24
N ALA A 156 -1.20 4.92 -7.29
CA ALA A 156 -0.38 4.67 -8.45
C ALA A 156 1.12 4.64 -8.10
N GLY A 157 1.58 5.57 -7.25
CA GLY A 157 2.95 5.61 -6.75
C GLY A 157 3.34 4.32 -6.01
N ALA A 158 2.48 3.83 -5.10
CA ALA A 158 2.71 2.58 -4.37
C ALA A 158 2.79 1.37 -5.31
N VAL A 159 1.90 1.28 -6.29
CA VAL A 159 1.92 0.21 -7.31
C VAL A 159 3.19 0.29 -8.15
N LEU A 160 3.51 1.45 -8.72
CA LEU A 160 4.68 1.63 -9.58
C LEU A 160 5.99 1.35 -8.84
N LEU A 161 6.16 1.90 -7.62
CA LEU A 161 7.33 1.61 -6.80
C LEU A 161 7.44 0.12 -6.46
N THR A 162 6.31 -0.56 -6.23
CA THR A 162 6.32 -2.00 -5.96
C THR A 162 6.71 -2.80 -7.19
N LEU A 163 6.11 -2.52 -8.36
CA LEU A 163 6.42 -3.19 -9.62
C LEU A 163 7.90 -3.04 -10.00
N ILE A 164 8.41 -1.82 -9.92
CA ILE A 164 9.80 -1.50 -10.21
C ILE A 164 10.74 -2.16 -9.21
N SER A 165 10.47 -2.03 -7.91
CA SER A 165 11.27 -2.66 -6.87
C SER A 165 11.33 -4.18 -7.02
N TYR A 166 10.19 -4.80 -7.37
CA TYR A 166 10.09 -6.23 -7.63
C TYR A 166 10.98 -6.66 -8.81
N GLN A 167 10.93 -5.93 -9.92
CA GLN A 167 11.75 -6.19 -11.10
C GLN A 167 13.25 -5.96 -10.85
N LEU A 168 13.59 -4.83 -10.22
CA LEU A 168 14.98 -4.47 -9.91
C LEU A 168 15.62 -5.45 -8.92
N ARG A 169 14.82 -5.92 -7.94
CA ARG A 169 15.25 -6.94 -7.01
C ARG A 169 15.60 -8.25 -7.74
N ARG A 170 14.73 -8.75 -8.64
CA ARG A 170 14.97 -9.97 -9.43
C ARG A 170 16.21 -9.86 -10.32
N ARG A 171 16.57 -8.64 -10.73
CA ARG A 171 17.78 -8.33 -11.51
C ARG A 171 19.00 -8.04 -10.65
N HIS A 172 18.89 -8.15 -9.32
CA HIS A 172 19.98 -7.80 -8.38
C HIS A 172 20.56 -6.40 -8.60
N ALA A 173 19.69 -5.43 -8.96
CA ALA A 173 20.11 -4.08 -9.28
C ALA A 173 20.80 -3.38 -8.09
N PRO A 174 21.90 -2.64 -8.31
CA PRO A 174 22.56 -1.88 -7.26
C PRO A 174 21.69 -0.72 -6.77
N ASN A 175 21.92 -0.25 -5.54
CA ASN A 175 21.12 0.80 -4.90
C ASN A 175 21.02 2.08 -5.72
N VAL A 176 22.11 2.46 -6.40
CA VAL A 176 22.14 3.65 -7.25
C VAL A 176 21.10 3.54 -8.38
N VAL A 177 21.00 2.37 -9.00
CA VAL A 177 20.01 2.12 -10.07
C VAL A 177 18.58 2.18 -9.49
N VAL A 178 18.34 1.58 -8.31
CA VAL A 178 17.04 1.66 -7.64
C VAL A 178 16.68 3.12 -7.35
N PHE A 179 17.62 3.89 -6.81
CA PHE A 179 17.43 5.32 -6.53
C PHE A 179 17.08 6.10 -7.80
N CYS A 180 17.92 6.00 -8.83
CA CYS A 180 17.73 6.76 -10.08
C CYS A 180 16.43 6.41 -10.78
N ILE A 181 16.08 5.12 -10.90
CA ILE A 181 14.84 4.70 -11.55
C ILE A 181 13.63 5.16 -10.75
N SER A 182 13.67 5.06 -9.42
CA SER A 182 12.57 5.52 -8.56
C SER A 182 12.37 7.04 -8.64
N ALA A 183 13.46 7.80 -8.69
CA ALA A 183 13.44 9.25 -8.88
C ALA A 183 12.76 9.62 -10.20
N VAL A 184 13.19 9.00 -11.30
CA VAL A 184 12.62 9.25 -12.63
C VAL A 184 11.14 8.88 -12.69
N VAL A 185 10.78 7.71 -12.18
CA VAL A 185 9.37 7.24 -12.22
C VAL A 185 8.47 8.08 -11.33
N GLY A 186 8.95 8.50 -10.15
CA GLY A 186 8.21 9.41 -9.28
C GLY A 186 7.99 10.77 -9.95
N GLY A 187 9.05 11.35 -10.54
CA GLY A 187 8.93 12.60 -11.29
C GLY A 187 8.00 12.50 -12.50
N LEU A 188 8.07 11.41 -13.27
CA LEU A 188 7.14 11.18 -14.38
C LEU A 188 5.69 11.06 -13.91
N LEU A 189 5.46 10.39 -12.77
CA LEU A 189 4.13 10.29 -12.18
C LEU A 189 3.57 11.66 -11.79
N GLU A 190 4.38 12.51 -11.13
CA GLU A 190 4.00 13.89 -10.79
C GLU A 190 3.72 14.71 -12.06
N GLU A 191 4.63 14.68 -13.03
CA GLU A 191 4.49 15.43 -14.29
C GLU A 191 3.22 15.04 -15.04
N ILE A 192 3.01 13.74 -15.29
CA ILE A 192 1.84 13.25 -16.03
C ILE A 192 0.55 13.61 -15.29
N THR A 193 0.53 13.49 -13.97
CA THR A 193 -0.66 13.80 -13.18
C THR A 193 -0.94 15.31 -13.18
N GLY A 194 0.06 16.15 -12.89
CA GLY A 194 -0.09 17.60 -12.85
C GLY A 194 -0.45 18.18 -14.22
N TRP A 195 0.29 17.78 -15.25
CA TRP A 195 0.02 18.17 -16.63
C TRP A 195 -1.38 17.72 -17.09
N GLY A 196 -1.77 16.48 -16.78
CA GLY A 196 -3.08 15.95 -17.15
C GLY A 196 -4.22 16.68 -16.48
N MET A 197 -4.10 16.97 -15.17
CA MET A 197 -5.10 17.75 -14.43
C MET A 197 -5.26 19.16 -15.00
N LEU A 198 -4.15 19.82 -15.30
CA LEU A 198 -4.17 21.18 -15.87
C LEU A 198 -4.73 21.19 -17.30
N THR A 199 -4.32 20.24 -18.13
CA THR A 199 -4.70 20.21 -19.56
C THR A 199 -6.15 19.81 -19.77
N PHE A 200 -6.63 18.78 -19.06
CA PHE A 200 -7.97 18.23 -19.30
C PHE A 200 -9.07 18.85 -18.44
N PHE A 201 -8.71 19.30 -17.22
CA PHE A 201 -9.70 19.80 -16.28
C PHE A 201 -9.49 21.25 -15.87
N HIS A 202 -8.43 21.90 -16.35
CA HIS A 202 -8.02 23.25 -15.94
C HIS A 202 -7.90 23.41 -14.42
N MET A 203 -7.51 22.32 -13.74
CA MET A 203 -7.38 22.22 -12.29
C MET A 203 -5.92 21.94 -11.93
N GLN A 204 -5.49 22.46 -10.79
CA GLN A 204 -4.14 22.25 -10.27
C GLN A 204 -4.20 21.95 -8.77
N SER A 205 -3.53 20.87 -8.36
CA SER A 205 -3.43 20.46 -6.96
C SER A 205 -2.14 20.96 -6.30
N TRP A 206 -1.07 21.13 -7.07
CA TRP A 206 0.22 21.65 -6.64
C TRP A 206 0.97 22.32 -7.80
N THR A 207 1.94 23.16 -7.47
CA THR A 207 2.91 23.71 -8.42
C THR A 207 4.24 23.94 -7.72
N TYR A 208 5.32 23.70 -8.46
CA TYR A 208 6.69 23.99 -8.02
C TYR A 208 7.33 25.17 -8.78
N ALA A 209 6.56 25.86 -9.62
CA ALA A 209 7.05 26.98 -10.41
C ALA A 209 7.73 28.10 -9.58
N PHE A 210 7.35 28.24 -8.29
CA PHE A 210 7.94 29.19 -7.37
C PHE A 210 9.27 28.73 -6.74
N LEU A 211 9.65 27.45 -6.90
CA LEU A 211 10.88 26.92 -6.33
C LEU A 211 12.07 27.19 -7.25
N PRO A 212 13.25 27.55 -6.71
CA PRO A 212 14.43 27.83 -7.52
C PRO A 212 15.01 26.58 -8.21
N ASP A 213 14.66 25.40 -7.74
CA ASP A 213 15.12 24.11 -8.25
C ASP A 213 14.02 23.33 -9.02
N HIS A 214 12.97 24.01 -9.48
CA HIS A 214 11.98 23.38 -10.35
C HIS A 214 12.59 23.01 -11.71
N ILE A 215 12.16 21.86 -12.26
CA ILE A 215 12.51 21.38 -13.59
C ILE A 215 11.38 21.73 -14.55
N THR A 216 10.16 21.44 -14.10
CA THR A 216 8.90 21.79 -14.74
C THR A 216 7.99 22.43 -13.71
N GLU A 217 6.77 22.82 -14.08
CA GLU A 217 5.77 23.33 -13.16
C GLU A 217 5.39 22.29 -12.07
N PHE A 218 5.51 21.00 -12.38
CA PHE A 218 5.06 19.90 -11.51
C PHE A 218 6.19 19.08 -10.91
N VAL A 219 7.46 19.30 -11.31
CA VAL A 219 8.63 18.52 -10.88
C VAL A 219 9.76 19.43 -10.43
N ALA A 220 10.37 19.13 -9.27
CA ALA A 220 11.56 19.81 -8.77
C ALA A 220 12.63 18.82 -8.29
N TRP A 221 13.92 19.20 -8.40
CA TRP A 221 15.07 18.33 -8.06
C TRP A 221 15.00 17.75 -6.65
N ARG A 222 14.56 18.54 -5.67
CA ARG A 222 14.44 18.09 -4.28
C ARG A 222 13.42 16.94 -4.15
N PHE A 223 12.32 16.96 -4.90
CA PHE A 223 11.29 15.91 -4.86
C PHE A 223 11.72 14.68 -5.62
N LEU A 224 12.48 14.81 -6.71
CA LEU A 224 13.11 13.65 -7.36
C LEU A 224 14.06 12.93 -6.40
N PHE A 225 14.82 13.68 -5.60
CA PHE A 225 15.69 13.08 -4.57
C PHE A 225 14.86 12.34 -3.52
N PHE A 226 13.74 12.89 -3.06
CA PHE A 226 12.84 12.20 -2.14
C PHE A 226 12.22 10.96 -2.75
N TRP A 227 11.81 10.97 -4.02
CA TRP A 227 11.35 9.79 -4.74
C TRP A 227 12.42 8.71 -4.83
N GLY A 228 13.67 9.08 -5.06
CA GLY A 228 14.80 8.16 -5.05
C GLY A 228 15.03 7.51 -3.69
N LEU A 229 15.01 8.29 -2.60
CA LEU A 229 15.10 7.77 -1.23
C LEU A 229 13.92 6.88 -0.86
N LEU A 230 12.71 7.33 -1.19
CA LEU A 230 11.49 6.56 -0.97
C LEU A 230 11.57 5.21 -1.70
N GLY A 231 12.05 5.21 -2.95
CA GLY A 231 12.25 3.99 -3.72
C GLY A 231 13.25 3.03 -3.09
N LEU A 232 14.36 3.52 -2.54
CA LEU A 232 15.31 2.70 -1.79
C LEU A 232 14.67 2.06 -0.55
N MET A 233 13.96 2.86 0.24
CA MET A 233 13.24 2.38 1.42
C MET A 233 12.15 1.38 1.03
N TRP A 234 11.42 1.68 -0.04
CA TRP A 234 10.36 0.84 -0.56
C TRP A 234 10.89 -0.52 -0.99
N CYS A 235 11.94 -0.54 -1.81
CA CYS A 235 12.58 -1.76 -2.31
C CYS A 235 13.14 -2.64 -1.16
N ARG A 236 13.72 -2.01 -0.14
CA ARG A 236 14.38 -2.72 0.97
C ARG A 236 13.45 -3.18 2.06
N PHE A 237 12.44 -2.38 2.38
CA PHE A 237 11.64 -2.57 3.58
C PHE A 237 10.15 -2.75 3.31
N VAL A 238 9.53 -1.90 2.47
CA VAL A 238 8.08 -1.88 2.28
C VAL A 238 7.63 -3.01 1.37
N MET A 239 8.13 -3.06 0.13
CA MET A 239 7.72 -4.02 -0.87
C MET A 239 7.85 -5.47 -0.40
N PRO A 240 9.00 -5.94 0.16
CA PRO A 240 9.13 -7.35 0.56
C PRO A 240 8.15 -7.75 1.68
N ARG A 241 7.84 -6.82 2.57
CA ARG A 241 6.88 -7.08 3.64
C ARG A 241 5.45 -7.03 3.14
N ALA A 242 5.12 -6.00 2.35
CA ALA A 242 3.79 -5.83 1.79
C ALA A 242 3.38 -7.03 0.93
N LEU A 243 4.20 -7.43 -0.03
CA LEU A 243 3.91 -8.56 -0.90
C LEU A 243 3.82 -9.89 -0.13
N TYR A 244 4.69 -10.09 0.86
CA TYR A 244 4.62 -11.30 1.70
C TYR A 244 3.33 -11.37 2.54
N HIS A 245 2.82 -10.23 3.03
CA HIS A 245 1.57 -10.18 3.80
C HIS A 245 0.32 -10.23 2.92
N ILE A 246 0.37 -9.61 1.75
CA ILE A 246 -0.74 -9.67 0.79
C ILE A 246 -0.89 -11.10 0.26
N GLY A 247 0.22 -11.74 -0.07
CA GLY A 247 0.23 -13.10 -0.60
C GLY A 247 -0.48 -13.24 -1.93
N GLU A 248 -0.83 -14.47 -2.28
CA GLU A 248 -1.68 -14.83 -3.41
C GLU A 248 -3.10 -15.17 -2.93
N PRO A 249 -4.13 -14.94 -3.75
CA PRO A 249 -5.50 -15.23 -3.34
C PRO A 249 -5.68 -16.74 -3.16
N THR A 250 -6.13 -17.15 -1.98
CA THR A 250 -6.33 -18.57 -1.63
C THR A 250 -7.81 -18.96 -1.62
N SER A 251 -8.71 -17.99 -1.67
CA SER A 251 -10.15 -18.24 -1.60
C SER A 251 -10.94 -17.50 -2.67
N LYS A 252 -12.10 -18.06 -3.06
CA LYS A 252 -13.04 -17.41 -3.98
C LYS A 252 -13.56 -16.07 -3.41
N ARG A 253 -13.73 -15.98 -2.08
CA ARG A 253 -14.14 -14.71 -1.43
C ARG A 253 -13.14 -13.59 -1.67
N GLN A 254 -11.84 -13.87 -1.58
CA GLN A 254 -10.80 -12.90 -1.87
C GLN A 254 -10.86 -12.43 -3.33
N ALA A 255 -11.01 -13.33 -4.28
CA ALA A 255 -11.12 -13.01 -5.70
C ALA A 255 -12.36 -12.15 -5.98
N ILE A 256 -13.53 -12.50 -5.44
CA ILE A 256 -14.78 -11.75 -5.59
C ILE A 256 -14.62 -10.35 -4.96
N PHE A 257 -14.09 -10.28 -3.74
CA PHE A 257 -13.89 -9.01 -3.04
C PHE A 257 -13.00 -8.05 -3.83
N ILE A 258 -11.86 -8.54 -4.35
CA ILE A 258 -10.96 -7.72 -5.17
C ILE A 258 -11.63 -7.28 -6.48
N THR A 259 -12.43 -8.13 -7.08
CA THR A 259 -13.21 -7.75 -8.27
C THR A 259 -14.20 -6.62 -7.94
N LEU A 260 -14.93 -6.73 -6.83
CA LEU A 260 -15.88 -5.69 -6.41
C LEU A 260 -15.17 -4.36 -6.07
N ILE A 261 -14.04 -4.41 -5.36
CA ILE A 261 -13.22 -3.23 -5.09
C ILE A 261 -12.70 -2.60 -6.39
N SER A 262 -12.26 -3.43 -7.34
CA SER A 262 -11.79 -2.94 -8.65
C SER A 262 -12.91 -2.22 -9.42
N LEU A 263 -14.11 -2.80 -9.46
CA LEU A 263 -15.28 -2.19 -10.09
C LEU A 263 -15.67 -0.87 -9.39
N TYR A 264 -15.63 -0.86 -8.06
CA TYR A 264 -15.89 0.34 -7.28
C TYR A 264 -14.86 1.45 -7.61
N LEU A 265 -13.56 1.14 -7.64
CA LEU A 265 -12.51 2.11 -7.96
C LEU A 265 -12.65 2.64 -9.39
N VAL A 266 -12.96 1.78 -10.36
CA VAL A 266 -13.21 2.20 -11.75
C VAL A 266 -14.41 3.14 -11.82
N ALA A 267 -15.50 2.82 -11.12
CA ALA A 267 -16.69 3.67 -11.06
C ALA A 267 -16.38 5.02 -10.37
N ASP A 268 -15.62 5.02 -9.26
CA ASP A 268 -15.24 6.23 -8.53
C ASP A 268 -14.31 7.13 -9.35
N ILE A 269 -13.31 6.56 -10.03
CA ILE A 269 -12.43 7.30 -10.95
C ILE A 269 -13.25 7.88 -12.10
N GLY A 270 -14.13 7.08 -12.73
CA GLY A 270 -15.00 7.54 -13.81
C GLY A 270 -15.93 8.68 -13.37
N MET A 271 -16.53 8.57 -12.18
CA MET A 271 -17.37 9.61 -11.61
C MET A 271 -16.56 10.87 -11.28
N THR A 272 -15.36 10.74 -10.74
CA THR A 272 -14.47 11.87 -10.44
C THR A 272 -14.12 12.63 -11.73
N VAL A 273 -13.76 11.92 -12.79
CA VAL A 273 -13.52 12.50 -14.11
C VAL A 273 -14.76 13.22 -14.64
N ALA A 274 -15.93 12.59 -14.55
CA ALA A 274 -17.19 13.22 -14.97
C ALA A 274 -17.49 14.51 -14.17
N CYS A 275 -17.28 14.50 -12.87
CA CYS A 275 -17.44 15.67 -12.00
C CYS A 275 -16.49 16.81 -12.41
N PHE A 276 -15.21 16.51 -12.68
CA PHE A 276 -14.23 17.52 -13.09
C PHE A 276 -14.53 18.09 -14.48
N MET A 277 -14.89 17.23 -15.44
CA MET A 277 -15.32 17.69 -16.75
C MET A 277 -16.55 18.59 -16.70
N ARG A 278 -17.56 18.23 -15.86
CA ARG A 278 -18.75 19.06 -15.68
C ARG A 278 -18.46 20.37 -14.95
N ALA A 279 -17.57 20.36 -13.95
CA ALA A 279 -17.14 21.58 -13.27
C ALA A 279 -16.49 22.54 -14.29
N THR A 280 -15.54 22.07 -15.08
CA THR A 280 -14.88 22.86 -16.12
C THR A 280 -15.87 23.38 -17.16
N ALA A 281 -16.82 22.54 -17.59
CA ALA A 281 -17.88 22.94 -18.55
C ALA A 281 -18.78 24.04 -17.97
N ARG A 282 -19.18 23.95 -16.70
CA ARG A 282 -19.98 24.99 -16.02
C ARG A 282 -19.22 26.30 -15.90
N ASP A 283 -17.91 26.26 -15.62
CA ASP A 283 -17.07 27.47 -15.51
C ASP A 283 -17.01 28.27 -16.83
N VAL A 284 -17.13 27.59 -17.98
CA VAL A 284 -17.19 28.22 -19.30
C VAL A 284 -18.61 28.36 -19.86
N GLY A 285 -19.64 28.08 -19.04
CA GLY A 285 -21.05 28.27 -19.39
C GLY A 285 -21.62 27.23 -20.35
N ILE A 286 -21.01 26.03 -20.50
CA ILE A 286 -21.53 24.95 -21.34
C ILE A 286 -22.59 24.17 -20.60
N PRO A 287 -23.88 24.16 -21.08
CA PRO A 287 -24.95 23.42 -20.45
C PRO A 287 -24.76 21.89 -20.62
N PRO A 288 -25.42 21.08 -19.75
CA PRO A 288 -25.37 19.63 -19.87
C PRO A 288 -26.00 19.15 -21.18
N GLN A 289 -25.35 18.23 -21.89
CA GLN A 289 -25.76 17.76 -23.19
C GLN A 289 -26.67 16.52 -23.15
N ASN A 290 -26.68 15.82 -22.02
CA ASN A 290 -27.42 14.56 -21.83
C ASN A 290 -27.92 14.39 -20.39
N THR A 291 -28.76 13.37 -20.17
CA THR A 291 -29.37 13.09 -18.86
C THR A 291 -28.34 12.77 -17.78
N PHE A 292 -27.23 12.09 -18.14
CA PHE A 292 -26.17 11.78 -17.19
C PHE A 292 -25.45 13.04 -16.72
N GLU A 293 -25.12 13.95 -17.63
CA GLU A 293 -24.52 15.23 -17.27
C GLU A 293 -25.44 16.11 -16.42
N GLN A 294 -26.75 16.12 -16.74
CA GLN A 294 -27.76 16.79 -15.92
C GLN A 294 -27.79 16.20 -14.51
N TRP A 295 -27.73 14.88 -14.39
CA TRP A 295 -27.71 14.20 -13.11
C TRP A 295 -26.43 14.53 -12.31
N VAL A 296 -25.25 14.56 -12.98
CA VAL A 296 -23.99 14.97 -12.36
C VAL A 296 -24.08 16.40 -11.85
N ASP A 297 -24.61 17.34 -12.65
CA ASP A 297 -24.75 18.75 -12.26
C ASP A 297 -25.68 18.95 -11.07
N MET A 298 -26.74 18.14 -10.95
CA MET A 298 -27.67 18.19 -9.81
C MET A 298 -27.07 17.67 -8.51
N HIS A 299 -26.20 16.64 -8.57
CA HIS A 299 -25.70 15.96 -7.38
C HIS A 299 -24.29 16.39 -6.98
N TYR A 300 -23.49 16.92 -7.91
CA TYR A 300 -22.09 17.31 -7.73
C TYR A 300 -21.87 18.74 -8.22
N SER A 301 -22.44 19.70 -7.49
CA SER A 301 -22.29 21.12 -7.79
C SER A 301 -20.84 21.61 -7.63
N ASN A 302 -20.53 22.85 -8.06
CA ASN A 302 -19.20 23.44 -7.86
C ASN A 302 -18.88 23.59 -6.38
N GLU A 303 -19.87 23.88 -5.53
CA GLU A 303 -19.74 23.97 -4.06
C GLU A 303 -19.38 22.60 -3.48
N PHE A 304 -20.00 21.52 -3.96
CA PHE A 304 -19.65 20.17 -3.56
C PHE A 304 -18.18 19.86 -3.94
N ILE A 305 -17.78 20.17 -5.16
CA ILE A 305 -16.41 19.90 -5.66
C ILE A 305 -15.38 20.69 -4.85
N SER A 306 -15.60 21.97 -4.62
CA SER A 306 -14.68 22.80 -3.81
C SER A 306 -14.61 22.36 -2.35
N ALA A 307 -15.73 21.91 -1.77
CA ALA A 307 -15.74 21.38 -0.40
C ALA A 307 -15.06 20.01 -0.29
N ARG A 308 -15.16 19.18 -1.35
CA ARG A 308 -14.58 17.83 -1.38
C ARG A 308 -13.07 17.83 -1.67
N PHE A 309 -12.66 18.65 -2.65
CA PHE A 309 -11.30 18.74 -3.16
C PHE A 309 -10.66 20.08 -2.79
N GLN A 310 -10.50 20.32 -1.49
CA GLN A 310 -10.10 21.61 -0.93
C GLN A 310 -8.69 22.08 -1.37
N ASN A 311 -7.85 21.15 -1.80
CA ASN A 311 -6.50 21.45 -2.32
C ASN A 311 -6.47 21.75 -3.83
N LEU A 312 -7.61 21.72 -4.52
CA LEU A 312 -7.69 22.05 -5.95
C LEU A 312 -7.93 23.53 -6.15
N SER A 313 -7.06 24.18 -6.96
CA SER A 313 -7.31 25.50 -7.52
C SER A 313 -7.86 25.35 -8.95
N THR A 314 -8.94 26.06 -9.26
CA THR A 314 -9.49 26.15 -10.61
C THR A 314 -8.86 27.31 -11.38
N GLY A 315 -8.82 27.27 -12.72
CA GLY A 315 -8.10 28.25 -13.56
C GLY A 315 -8.50 29.70 -13.42
N VAL A 316 -9.64 29.98 -12.79
CA VAL A 316 -10.13 31.37 -12.54
C VAL A 316 -9.39 32.04 -11.36
N GLU A 317 -8.88 31.28 -10.40
CA GLU A 317 -8.15 31.82 -9.24
C GLU A 317 -6.68 32.15 -9.55
N LYS A 318 -6.11 31.60 -10.61
CA LYS A 318 -4.71 31.88 -11.03
C LYS A 318 -4.53 33.25 -11.70
N ALA A 319 -5.59 33.96 -12.05
CA ALA A 319 -5.51 35.28 -12.69
C ALA A 319 -5.48 36.45 -11.70
N LYS A 320 -5.42 36.18 -10.41
CA LYS A 320 -5.23 37.18 -9.35
C LYS A 320 -3.88 36.97 -8.65
#